data_b84931d66492e57f2b528a4af1ee6c24
#
_entry.id   b84931d66492e57f2b528a4af1ee6c24
#
_cell.length_a   1.000
_cell.length_b   1.000
_cell.length_c   1.000
_cell.angle_alpha   90.00
_cell.angle_beta   90.00
_cell.angle_gamma   90.00
#
_symmetry.space_group_name_H-M   'P 1'
#
loop_
_entity.id
_entity.type
_entity.pdbx_description
1 polymer ?
#
loop_
_entity_poly.entity_id
_entity_poly.type
_entity_poly.pdbx_seq_one_letter_code
_entity_poly.pdbx_strand_id
1 'polypeptide(L)'
;MASMRRSPLRTRRGLMALAVELIAVGTELLLGQLTDTNTVFVAQSLASAGIDVYGTHTVGDNRSRIISAMNAALERVDGVITTGGLGPTVDDLTKEAAADALGLDLELHEPSLKQMQDFFAHIGREMRENNRKQAYVPRGSLVLENPRGTAPGFVAFGNNGKFIACMPGVPREMKPMLTELLIPFLRERYTITDAIHTRVLHTVNLGESEIDHRIDDLFRAGENPKIAVLAHEGLCDVKIMAKARSAREAEKLLAPVEAAVRERLEGFIFGADRTSLEAAVHALLQANGKTIGVAESCTGGRIAAALTAVPGSSRSFLGGIVAYDNAVKVGELGVSESTLDRFGAVSEETATAMARGARERLGTSYAIATTGIAGPDGGSEEKPVGLVWFAIDAEGEMHPYHFNFRGDRDAVQRRATVMALGFVWRLLNRRFS
;
A
#
# COMPACT_ATOMS: atom_id res chain seq x y z
N MET A 1 26.45 -35.74 -15.42
CA MET A 1 26.81 -35.41 -14.02
C MET A 1 28.17 -34.74 -14.00
N ALA A 2 28.21 -33.43 -14.08
CA ALA A 2 29.45 -32.65 -13.98
C ALA A 2 29.36 -31.82 -12.69
N SER A 3 30.23 -32.17 -11.75
CA SER A 3 30.43 -31.56 -10.45
C SER A 3 30.95 -30.13 -10.61
N MET A 4 30.10 -29.14 -10.44
CA MET A 4 30.52 -27.76 -10.27
C MET A 4 31.19 -27.59 -8.91
N ARG A 5 32.53 -27.53 -8.91
CA ARG A 5 33.32 -27.22 -7.72
C ARG A 5 32.97 -25.83 -7.19
N ARG A 6 32.48 -25.78 -5.97
CA ARG A 6 32.28 -24.57 -5.17
C ARG A 6 33.64 -23.91 -4.91
N SER A 7 33.85 -22.72 -5.41
CA SER A 7 34.94 -21.84 -4.99
C SER A 7 34.40 -20.83 -3.97
N PRO A 8 34.88 -20.82 -2.73
CA PRO A 8 34.44 -19.84 -1.75
C PRO A 8 35.22 -18.54 -1.94
N LEU A 9 34.62 -17.53 -2.52
CA LEU A 9 35.15 -16.16 -2.44
C LEU A 9 34.98 -15.63 -1.01
N ARG A 10 35.91 -15.94 -0.13
CA ARG A 10 36.13 -15.23 1.13
C ARG A 10 36.85 -13.92 0.87
N THR A 11 36.14 -12.85 0.67
CA THR A 11 36.67 -11.50 0.90
C THR A 11 36.30 -11.06 2.32
N ARG A 12 37.31 -10.53 3.04
CA ARG A 12 37.24 -9.98 4.41
C ARG A 12 36.33 -8.73 4.43
N ARG A 13 35.00 -8.91 4.47
CA ARG A 13 34.05 -7.97 5.04
C ARG A 13 33.18 -8.80 5.98
N GLY A 14 33.10 -8.38 7.25
CA GLY A 14 32.16 -8.98 8.22
C GLY A 14 30.77 -9.05 7.59
N LEU A 15 29.92 -9.97 8.02
CA LEU A 15 28.58 -10.24 7.49
C LEU A 15 27.84 -8.92 7.12
N MET A 16 28.14 -8.38 5.94
CA MET A 16 27.40 -7.26 5.38
C MET A 16 26.21 -7.85 4.65
N ALA A 17 25.03 -7.30 4.95
CA ALA A 17 23.80 -7.66 4.24
C ALA A 17 23.97 -7.41 2.74
N LEU A 18 23.36 -8.27 1.92
CA LEU A 18 23.35 -8.09 0.46
C LEU A 18 22.72 -6.72 0.13
N ALA A 19 23.46 -5.86 -0.55
CA ALA A 19 23.00 -4.56 -0.98
C ALA A 19 22.68 -4.54 -2.48
N VAL A 20 21.52 -4.00 -2.84
CA VAL A 20 21.10 -3.87 -4.24
C VAL A 20 20.58 -2.47 -4.53
N GLU A 21 20.60 -2.08 -5.83
CA GLU A 21 19.85 -0.93 -6.35
C GLU A 21 18.79 -1.39 -7.33
N LEU A 22 17.67 -0.65 -7.38
CA LEU A 22 16.55 -0.94 -8.26
C LEU A 22 16.56 0.01 -9.45
N ILE A 23 16.32 -0.50 -10.65
CA ILE A 23 16.19 0.30 -11.87
C ILE A 23 14.87 -0.05 -12.56
N ALA A 24 13.93 0.88 -12.56
CA ALA A 24 12.73 0.80 -13.37
C ALA A 24 13.03 1.31 -14.79
N VAL A 25 12.74 0.49 -15.80
CA VAL A 25 12.95 0.83 -17.20
C VAL A 25 11.59 1.05 -17.86
N GLY A 26 11.39 2.26 -18.38
CA GLY A 26 10.17 2.67 -19.09
C GLY A 26 10.11 4.18 -19.28
N THR A 27 9.94 4.62 -20.51
CA THR A 27 9.81 6.05 -20.85
C THR A 27 8.53 6.65 -20.29
N GLU A 28 7.43 5.87 -20.20
CA GLU A 28 6.15 6.26 -19.61
C GLU A 28 6.26 6.59 -18.11
N LEU A 29 7.19 5.95 -17.40
CA LEU A 29 7.49 6.25 -16.00
C LEU A 29 8.18 7.61 -15.86
N LEU A 30 9.17 7.90 -16.72
CA LEU A 30 9.86 9.20 -16.75
C LEU A 30 8.91 10.35 -17.09
N LEU A 31 7.94 10.11 -17.98
CA LEU A 31 6.95 11.10 -18.39
C LEU A 31 5.80 11.28 -17.38
N GLY A 32 5.80 10.49 -16.30
CA GLY A 32 4.74 10.54 -15.29
C GLY A 32 3.37 10.04 -15.79
N GLN A 33 3.34 9.27 -16.89
CA GLN A 33 2.12 8.70 -17.45
C GLN A 33 1.63 7.51 -16.65
N LEU A 34 2.54 6.80 -15.99
CA LEU A 34 2.25 5.69 -15.08
C LEU A 34 2.97 5.90 -13.74
N THR A 35 2.29 5.51 -12.66
CA THR A 35 2.93 5.46 -11.34
C THR A 35 3.73 4.16 -11.18
N ASP A 36 4.98 4.25 -10.78
CA ASP A 36 5.84 3.09 -10.53
C ASP A 36 5.46 2.37 -9.24
N THR A 37 4.52 1.45 -9.34
CA THR A 37 4.12 0.56 -8.23
C THR A 37 5.03 -0.66 -8.10
N ASN A 38 5.82 -0.99 -9.13
CA ASN A 38 6.73 -2.12 -9.13
C ASN A 38 7.91 -1.87 -8.18
N THR A 39 8.58 -0.72 -8.29
CA THR A 39 9.70 -0.36 -7.42
C THR A 39 9.30 -0.40 -5.95
N VAL A 40 8.12 0.12 -5.60
CA VAL A 40 7.58 0.06 -4.23
C VAL A 40 7.43 -1.39 -3.76
N PHE A 41 6.80 -2.25 -4.57
CA PHE A 41 6.59 -3.65 -4.23
C PHE A 41 7.91 -4.42 -4.09
N VAL A 42 8.86 -4.21 -5.03
CA VAL A 42 10.18 -4.86 -5.01
C VAL A 42 10.96 -4.45 -3.76
N ALA A 43 11.02 -3.14 -3.45
CA ALA A 43 11.73 -2.63 -2.29
C ALA A 43 11.17 -3.21 -0.97
N GLN A 44 9.84 -3.24 -0.80
CA GLN A 44 9.19 -3.82 0.37
C GLN A 44 9.46 -5.33 0.51
N SER A 45 9.40 -6.07 -0.61
CA SER A 45 9.65 -7.52 -0.62
C SER A 45 11.10 -7.86 -0.28
N LEU A 46 12.07 -7.11 -0.83
CA LEU A 46 13.50 -7.28 -0.55
C LEU A 46 13.83 -6.93 0.91
N ALA A 47 13.32 -5.82 1.41
CA ALA A 47 13.50 -5.42 2.81
C ALA A 47 12.96 -6.50 3.76
N SER A 48 11.76 -7.03 3.48
CA SER A 48 11.18 -8.14 4.25
C SER A 48 12.02 -9.42 4.19
N ALA A 49 12.78 -9.60 3.11
CA ALA A 49 13.68 -10.75 2.91
C ALA A 49 15.10 -10.54 3.50
N GLY A 50 15.38 -9.38 4.10
CA GLY A 50 16.68 -9.05 4.67
C GLY A 50 17.72 -8.59 3.62
N ILE A 51 17.27 -8.11 2.47
CA ILE A 51 18.10 -7.57 1.39
C ILE A 51 18.00 -6.05 1.41
N ASP A 52 19.14 -5.37 1.52
CA ASP A 52 19.18 -3.91 1.64
C ASP A 52 19.04 -3.25 0.26
N VAL A 53 18.11 -2.30 0.14
CA VAL A 53 17.96 -1.46 -1.06
C VAL A 53 18.62 -0.11 -0.80
N TYR A 54 19.69 0.21 -1.55
CA TYR A 54 20.48 1.44 -1.37
C TYR A 54 20.02 2.59 -2.25
N GLY A 55 19.34 2.30 -3.35
CA GLY A 55 18.86 3.32 -4.25
C GLY A 55 17.81 2.80 -5.22
N THR A 56 17.01 3.72 -5.75
CA THR A 56 16.03 3.45 -6.80
C THR A 56 16.19 4.48 -7.92
N HIS A 57 16.17 4.02 -9.16
CA HIS A 57 16.34 4.85 -10.34
C HIS A 57 15.28 4.52 -11.39
N THR A 58 14.88 5.53 -12.15
CA THR A 58 14.02 5.33 -13.32
C THR A 58 14.77 5.76 -14.57
N VAL A 59 14.78 4.91 -15.60
CA VAL A 59 15.49 5.15 -16.86
C VAL A 59 14.54 4.89 -18.02
N GLY A 60 14.56 5.76 -19.04
CA GLY A 60 13.79 5.54 -20.28
C GLY A 60 14.42 4.46 -21.16
N ASP A 61 13.68 4.02 -22.16
CA ASP A 61 14.02 2.95 -23.09
C ASP A 61 15.16 3.34 -24.05
N ASN A 62 16.35 3.51 -23.49
CA ASN A 62 17.56 3.85 -24.22
C ASN A 62 18.73 3.02 -23.71
N ARG A 63 19.31 2.18 -24.61
CA ARG A 63 20.35 1.20 -24.27
C ARG A 63 21.54 1.82 -23.54
N SER A 64 22.10 2.93 -24.03
CA SER A 64 23.28 3.54 -23.42
C SER A 64 22.99 4.12 -22.03
N ARG A 65 21.79 4.69 -21.82
CA ARG A 65 21.36 5.19 -20.50
C ARG A 65 21.14 4.06 -19.52
N ILE A 66 20.53 2.94 -19.96
CA ILE A 66 20.32 1.75 -19.12
C ILE A 66 21.68 1.17 -18.69
N ILE A 67 22.63 0.99 -19.63
CA ILE A 67 23.99 0.52 -19.34
C ILE A 67 24.69 1.44 -18.33
N SER A 68 24.63 2.75 -18.57
CA SER A 68 25.26 3.74 -17.67
C SER A 68 24.70 3.66 -16.25
N ALA A 69 23.36 3.54 -16.10
CA ALA A 69 22.70 3.40 -14.81
C ALA A 69 23.09 2.10 -14.11
N MET A 70 23.11 0.97 -14.83
CA MET A 70 23.54 -0.33 -14.30
C MET A 70 24.99 -0.29 -13.82
N ASN A 71 25.90 0.22 -14.61
CA ASN A 71 27.33 0.33 -14.26
C ASN A 71 27.54 1.21 -13.03
N ALA A 72 26.92 2.39 -13.00
CA ALA A 72 27.01 3.31 -11.88
C ALA A 72 26.45 2.68 -10.58
N ALA A 73 25.36 1.93 -10.65
CA ALA A 73 24.82 1.19 -9.51
C ALA A 73 25.77 0.07 -9.07
N LEU A 74 26.29 -0.73 -10.01
CA LEU A 74 27.23 -1.80 -9.70
C LEU A 74 28.55 -1.33 -9.07
N GLU A 75 28.92 -0.06 -9.17
CA GLU A 75 30.07 0.47 -8.41
C GLU A 75 29.81 0.48 -6.89
N ARG A 76 28.57 0.67 -6.48
CA ARG A 76 28.17 0.92 -5.07
C ARG A 76 27.60 -0.31 -4.35
N VAL A 77 26.95 -1.23 -5.12
CA VAL A 77 26.22 -2.36 -4.55
C VAL A 77 26.66 -3.71 -5.14
N ASP A 78 26.17 -4.81 -4.56
CA ASP A 78 26.48 -6.18 -4.97
C ASP A 78 25.67 -6.61 -6.20
N GLY A 79 24.51 -6.00 -6.40
CA GLY A 79 23.64 -6.33 -7.53
C GLY A 79 22.63 -5.26 -7.89
N VAL A 80 22.16 -5.34 -9.13
CA VAL A 80 21.09 -4.49 -9.66
C VAL A 80 19.89 -5.34 -9.99
N ILE A 81 18.69 -4.88 -9.60
CA ILE A 81 17.44 -5.53 -9.95
C ILE A 81 16.65 -4.56 -10.83
N THR A 82 16.24 -5.01 -12.03
CA THR A 82 15.49 -4.17 -12.96
C THR A 82 14.07 -4.69 -13.18
N THR A 83 13.16 -3.79 -13.50
CA THR A 83 11.80 -4.10 -13.95
C THR A 83 11.51 -3.36 -15.25
N GLY A 84 10.98 -4.06 -16.27
CA GLY A 84 10.63 -3.47 -17.56
C GLY A 84 11.66 -3.73 -18.68
N GLY A 85 11.27 -3.43 -19.91
CA GLY A 85 12.11 -3.54 -21.11
C GLY A 85 12.51 -4.96 -21.54
N LEU A 86 11.71 -5.99 -21.18
CA LEU A 86 11.91 -7.40 -21.61
C LEU A 86 10.89 -7.87 -22.65
N GLY A 87 10.05 -6.99 -23.15
CA GLY A 87 9.05 -7.31 -24.16
C GLY A 87 9.62 -7.61 -25.55
N PRO A 88 8.73 -7.78 -26.55
CA PRO A 88 9.11 -8.11 -27.91
C PRO A 88 9.38 -6.90 -28.81
N THR A 89 9.19 -5.67 -28.32
CA THR A 89 9.27 -4.46 -29.12
C THR A 89 10.71 -3.99 -29.31
N VAL A 90 10.95 -3.06 -30.22
CA VAL A 90 12.31 -2.59 -30.55
C VAL A 90 12.93 -1.75 -29.44
N ASP A 91 12.11 -1.18 -28.59
CA ASP A 91 12.46 -0.38 -27.43
C ASP A 91 12.66 -1.21 -26.14
N ASP A 92 12.33 -2.49 -26.17
CA ASP A 92 12.67 -3.43 -25.07
C ASP A 92 14.16 -3.81 -25.15
N LEU A 93 15.01 -3.07 -24.45
CA LEU A 93 16.47 -3.14 -24.56
C LEU A 93 17.18 -3.55 -23.27
N THR A 94 16.43 -3.91 -22.21
CA THR A 94 16.98 -4.16 -20.87
C THR A 94 17.93 -5.36 -20.83
N LYS A 95 17.63 -6.43 -21.54
CA LYS A 95 18.49 -7.63 -21.54
C LYS A 95 19.79 -7.41 -22.31
N GLU A 96 19.73 -6.71 -23.45
CA GLU A 96 20.90 -6.33 -24.23
C GLU A 96 21.81 -5.40 -23.40
N ALA A 97 21.20 -4.44 -22.69
CA ALA A 97 21.93 -3.54 -21.81
C ALA A 97 22.56 -4.28 -20.62
N ALA A 98 21.88 -5.26 -20.04
CA ALA A 98 22.41 -6.07 -18.95
C ALA A 98 23.58 -6.96 -19.42
N ALA A 99 23.46 -7.57 -20.60
CA ALA A 99 24.54 -8.35 -21.22
C ALA A 99 25.78 -7.47 -21.45
N ASP A 100 25.62 -6.30 -22.06
CA ASP A 100 26.72 -5.35 -22.28
C ASP A 100 27.37 -4.90 -20.96
N ALA A 101 26.58 -4.53 -19.96
CA ALA A 101 27.09 -4.07 -18.67
C ALA A 101 27.93 -5.13 -17.93
N LEU A 102 27.63 -6.40 -18.17
CA LEU A 102 28.37 -7.54 -17.59
C LEU A 102 29.43 -8.12 -18.52
N GLY A 103 29.54 -7.65 -19.78
CA GLY A 103 30.44 -8.19 -20.78
C GLY A 103 30.10 -9.60 -21.23
N LEU A 104 28.79 -9.92 -21.34
CA LEU A 104 28.28 -11.24 -21.71
C LEU A 104 27.61 -11.23 -23.08
N ASP A 105 27.74 -12.35 -23.83
CA ASP A 105 26.94 -12.58 -25.03
C ASP A 105 25.52 -13.02 -24.66
N LEU A 106 24.57 -12.79 -25.58
CA LEU A 106 23.23 -13.35 -25.48
C LEU A 106 23.19 -14.75 -26.12
N GLU A 107 22.49 -15.67 -25.49
CA GLU A 107 22.23 -17.00 -26.03
C GLU A 107 20.73 -17.33 -25.99
N LEU A 108 20.28 -18.15 -26.93
CA LEU A 108 18.88 -18.60 -26.98
C LEU A 108 18.63 -19.63 -25.88
N HIS A 109 17.64 -19.36 -25.04
CA HIS A 109 17.17 -20.30 -24.03
C HIS A 109 16.00 -21.12 -24.60
N GLU A 110 16.30 -22.30 -25.14
CA GLU A 110 15.31 -23.17 -25.79
C GLU A 110 14.08 -23.50 -24.93
N PRO A 111 14.22 -23.76 -23.61
CA PRO A 111 13.05 -24.00 -22.75
C PRO A 111 12.08 -22.80 -22.71
N SER A 112 12.61 -21.56 -22.64
CA SER A 112 11.77 -20.35 -22.67
C SER A 112 11.10 -20.15 -24.03
N LEU A 113 11.81 -20.46 -25.12
CA LEU A 113 11.21 -20.41 -26.46
C LEU A 113 10.04 -21.38 -26.58
N LYS A 114 10.22 -22.61 -26.12
CA LYS A 114 9.18 -23.63 -26.10
C LYS A 114 7.98 -23.21 -25.23
N GLN A 115 8.22 -22.73 -24.02
CA GLN A 115 7.16 -22.22 -23.12
C GLN A 115 6.34 -21.12 -23.81
N MET A 116 7.02 -20.24 -24.51
CA MET A 116 6.37 -19.14 -25.24
C MET A 116 5.52 -19.66 -26.41
N GLN A 117 6.01 -20.64 -27.17
CA GLN A 117 5.26 -21.30 -28.23
C GLN A 117 4.00 -21.98 -27.68
N ASP A 118 4.14 -22.71 -26.58
CA ASP A 118 3.03 -23.38 -25.90
C ASP A 118 2.01 -22.37 -25.38
N PHE A 119 2.46 -21.22 -24.85
CA PHE A 119 1.59 -20.13 -24.41
C PHE A 119 0.76 -19.56 -25.56
N PHE A 120 1.40 -19.23 -26.72
CA PHE A 120 0.68 -18.72 -27.90
C PHE A 120 -0.28 -19.73 -28.48
N ALA A 121 0.10 -21.02 -28.52
CA ALA A 121 -0.77 -22.10 -28.95
C ALA A 121 -2.02 -22.23 -28.05
N HIS A 122 -1.83 -22.12 -26.72
CA HIS A 122 -2.94 -22.21 -25.74
C HIS A 122 -3.98 -21.08 -25.92
N ILE A 123 -3.52 -19.86 -26.25
CA ILE A 123 -4.43 -18.72 -26.51
C ILE A 123 -4.94 -18.65 -27.95
N GLY A 124 -4.64 -19.66 -28.80
CA GLY A 124 -5.08 -19.72 -30.19
C GLY A 124 -4.48 -18.65 -31.10
N ARG A 125 -3.28 -18.16 -30.78
CA ARG A 125 -2.55 -17.15 -31.57
C ARG A 125 -1.22 -17.70 -32.08
N GLU A 126 -0.80 -17.26 -33.25
CA GLU A 126 0.51 -17.57 -33.79
C GLU A 126 1.57 -16.68 -33.13
N MET A 127 2.71 -17.29 -32.71
CA MET A 127 3.86 -16.56 -32.20
C MET A 127 4.58 -15.86 -33.36
N ARG A 128 4.67 -14.55 -33.30
CA ARG A 128 5.40 -13.75 -34.30
C ARG A 128 6.90 -13.84 -34.09
N GLU A 129 7.69 -13.66 -35.17
CA GLU A 129 9.15 -13.74 -35.11
C GLU A 129 9.80 -12.78 -34.10
N ASN A 130 9.23 -11.58 -33.93
CA ASN A 130 9.74 -10.61 -32.94
C ASN A 130 9.59 -11.12 -31.49
N ASN A 131 8.69 -12.05 -31.18
CA ASN A 131 8.60 -12.64 -29.85
C ASN A 131 9.82 -13.53 -29.53
N ARG A 132 10.46 -14.14 -30.53
CA ARG A 132 11.64 -14.98 -30.35
C ARG A 132 12.78 -14.28 -29.63
N LYS A 133 12.92 -12.95 -29.83
CA LYS A 133 13.90 -12.14 -29.13
C LYS A 133 13.78 -12.23 -27.61
N GLN A 134 12.57 -12.46 -27.06
CA GLN A 134 12.36 -12.56 -25.63
C GLN A 134 13.01 -13.81 -25.00
N ALA A 135 13.24 -14.86 -25.79
CA ALA A 135 13.87 -16.09 -25.33
C ALA A 135 15.40 -16.02 -25.25
N TYR A 136 16.03 -14.92 -25.67
CA TYR A 136 17.48 -14.73 -25.49
C TYR A 136 17.76 -14.21 -24.08
N VAL A 137 18.79 -14.72 -23.45
CA VAL A 137 19.27 -14.31 -22.13
C VAL A 137 20.80 -14.18 -22.14
N PRO A 138 21.42 -13.41 -21.23
CA PRO A 138 22.87 -13.39 -21.11
C PRO A 138 23.42 -14.80 -20.82
N ARG A 139 24.49 -15.19 -21.50
CA ARG A 139 25.10 -16.53 -21.39
C ARG A 139 25.41 -16.92 -19.95
N GLY A 140 24.96 -18.10 -19.57
CA GLY A 140 25.18 -18.64 -18.23
C GLY A 140 24.28 -18.06 -17.14
N SER A 141 23.23 -17.32 -17.50
CA SER A 141 22.24 -16.79 -16.57
C SER A 141 21.41 -17.87 -15.90
N LEU A 142 20.99 -17.64 -14.67
CA LEU A 142 19.83 -18.33 -14.09
C LEU A 142 18.57 -17.72 -14.71
N VAL A 143 17.77 -18.52 -15.40
CA VAL A 143 16.49 -18.08 -15.96
C VAL A 143 15.40 -18.15 -14.89
N LEU A 144 14.64 -17.07 -14.79
CA LEU A 144 13.44 -16.99 -13.93
C LEU A 144 12.23 -17.23 -14.83
N GLU A 145 11.60 -18.39 -14.69
CA GLU A 145 10.45 -18.78 -15.49
C GLU A 145 9.25 -17.85 -15.32
N ASN A 146 8.51 -17.63 -16.42
CA ASN A 146 7.31 -16.79 -16.42
C ASN A 146 6.06 -17.57 -16.86
N PRO A 147 5.37 -18.27 -15.97
CA PRO A 147 4.17 -19.02 -16.33
C PRO A 147 2.95 -18.13 -16.63
N ARG A 148 3.05 -16.83 -16.38
CA ARG A 148 1.93 -15.86 -16.53
C ARG A 148 2.09 -14.91 -17.72
N GLY A 149 3.19 -15.06 -18.47
CA GLY A 149 3.49 -14.21 -19.61
C GLY A 149 4.52 -14.86 -20.56
N THR A 150 5.08 -14.07 -21.47
CA THR A 150 6.01 -14.55 -22.48
C THR A 150 7.48 -14.25 -22.19
N ALA A 151 7.78 -13.16 -21.50
CA ALA A 151 9.15 -12.75 -21.24
C ALA A 151 9.69 -13.44 -19.97
N PRO A 152 10.70 -14.33 -20.06
CA PRO A 152 11.40 -14.83 -18.90
C PRO A 152 12.18 -13.69 -18.24
N GLY A 153 12.33 -13.77 -16.90
CA GLY A 153 13.36 -13.01 -16.21
C GLY A 153 14.67 -13.78 -16.18
N PHE A 154 15.73 -13.14 -15.67
CA PHE A 154 17.01 -13.81 -15.49
C PHE A 154 17.86 -13.14 -14.40
N VAL A 155 18.86 -13.89 -13.90
CA VAL A 155 19.93 -13.38 -13.05
C VAL A 155 21.26 -13.69 -13.73
N ALA A 156 21.97 -12.68 -14.16
CA ALA A 156 23.28 -12.80 -14.80
C ALA A 156 24.39 -12.31 -13.84
N PHE A 157 25.53 -12.97 -13.85
CA PHE A 157 26.68 -12.65 -13.00
C PHE A 157 27.89 -12.20 -13.85
N GLY A 158 28.44 -11.04 -13.49
CA GLY A 158 29.73 -10.61 -14.04
C GLY A 158 30.92 -11.34 -13.45
N ASN A 159 32.08 -11.20 -14.09
CA ASN A 159 33.33 -11.82 -13.63
C ASN A 159 33.80 -11.37 -12.25
N ASN A 160 33.33 -10.23 -11.77
CA ASN A 160 33.58 -9.67 -10.43
C ASN A 160 32.64 -10.21 -9.33
N GLY A 161 31.74 -11.14 -9.67
CA GLY A 161 30.76 -11.72 -8.77
C GLY A 161 29.53 -10.86 -8.48
N LYS A 162 29.44 -9.64 -9.05
CA LYS A 162 28.25 -8.79 -9.00
C LYS A 162 27.22 -9.30 -10.00
N PHE A 163 25.94 -8.97 -9.78
CA PHE A 163 24.86 -9.49 -10.61
C PHE A 163 23.89 -8.42 -11.10
N ILE A 164 23.22 -8.73 -12.20
CA ILE A 164 22.04 -8.02 -12.68
C ILE A 164 20.88 -9.03 -12.77
N ALA A 165 19.78 -8.74 -12.10
CA ALA A 165 18.53 -9.48 -12.24
C ALA A 165 17.52 -8.64 -12.99
N CYS A 166 16.92 -9.20 -14.05
CA CYS A 166 15.93 -8.52 -14.85
C CYS A 166 14.58 -9.24 -14.79
N MET A 167 13.52 -8.48 -14.58
CA MET A 167 12.14 -8.97 -14.52
C MET A 167 11.23 -8.14 -15.44
N PRO A 168 10.11 -8.71 -15.95
CA PRO A 168 9.15 -7.96 -16.78
C PRO A 168 8.52 -6.80 -16.01
N GLY A 169 8.04 -5.78 -16.75
CA GLY A 169 7.35 -4.62 -16.19
C GLY A 169 5.92 -4.91 -15.73
N VAL A 170 5.28 -5.96 -16.23
CA VAL A 170 3.88 -6.29 -15.91
C VAL A 170 3.78 -6.83 -14.48
N PRO A 171 3.05 -6.17 -13.55
CA PRO A 171 3.03 -6.53 -12.13
C PRO A 171 2.61 -7.97 -11.84
N ARG A 172 1.62 -8.51 -12.58
CA ARG A 172 1.14 -9.89 -12.42
C ARG A 172 2.20 -10.95 -12.76
N GLU A 173 3.18 -10.61 -13.57
CA GLU A 173 4.30 -11.46 -13.99
C GLU A 173 5.49 -11.28 -13.04
N MET A 174 5.86 -10.04 -12.76
CA MET A 174 6.99 -9.66 -11.95
C MET A 174 6.86 -10.11 -10.49
N LYS A 175 5.70 -9.90 -9.86
CA LYS A 175 5.51 -10.18 -8.43
C LYS A 175 5.80 -11.63 -8.03
N PRO A 176 5.19 -12.68 -8.67
CA PRO A 176 5.55 -14.06 -8.34
C PRO A 176 6.98 -14.40 -8.69
N MET A 177 7.52 -13.88 -9.81
CA MET A 177 8.92 -14.08 -10.19
C MET A 177 9.89 -13.55 -9.12
N LEU A 178 9.60 -12.39 -8.54
CA LEU A 178 10.36 -11.83 -7.43
C LEU A 178 10.27 -12.71 -6.17
N THR A 179 9.03 -13.01 -5.73
CA THR A 179 8.80 -13.61 -4.41
C THR A 179 9.04 -15.11 -4.37
N GLU A 180 8.78 -15.82 -5.48
CA GLU A 180 8.87 -17.28 -5.55
C GLU A 180 10.20 -17.78 -6.14
N LEU A 181 10.90 -16.96 -6.95
CA LEU A 181 12.13 -17.36 -7.63
C LEU A 181 13.34 -16.51 -7.22
N LEU A 182 13.31 -15.19 -7.42
CA LEU A 182 14.49 -14.33 -7.23
C LEU A 182 14.91 -14.23 -5.75
N ILE A 183 13.98 -13.91 -4.86
CA ILE A 183 14.27 -13.75 -3.43
C ILE A 183 14.80 -15.07 -2.80
N PRO A 184 14.16 -16.24 -3.00
CA PRO A 184 14.70 -17.51 -2.49
C PRO A 184 16.10 -17.80 -3.01
N PHE A 185 16.35 -17.59 -4.31
CA PHE A 185 17.68 -17.76 -4.89
C PHE A 185 18.74 -16.84 -4.24
N LEU A 186 18.43 -15.54 -4.08
CA LEU A 186 19.36 -14.60 -3.46
C LEU A 186 19.64 -14.94 -2.00
N ARG A 187 18.62 -15.33 -1.24
CA ARG A 187 18.75 -15.75 0.16
C ARG A 187 19.65 -17.00 0.31
N GLU A 188 19.46 -17.98 -0.55
CA GLU A 188 20.31 -19.18 -0.56
C GLU A 188 21.76 -18.85 -0.94
N ARG A 189 21.94 -18.12 -2.05
CA ARG A 189 23.27 -17.81 -2.59
C ARG A 189 24.12 -16.96 -1.64
N TYR A 190 23.51 -15.98 -0.97
CA TYR A 190 24.20 -15.05 -0.07
C TYR A 190 24.06 -15.44 1.40
N THR A 191 23.45 -16.59 1.69
CA THR A 191 23.25 -17.10 3.05
C THR A 191 22.56 -16.09 3.97
N ILE A 192 21.50 -15.43 3.43
CA ILE A 192 20.72 -14.43 4.17
C ILE A 192 19.79 -15.16 5.12
N THR A 193 20.10 -15.12 6.40
CA THR A 193 19.30 -15.78 7.46
C THR A 193 18.31 -14.81 8.09
N ASP A 194 18.69 -13.55 8.22
CA ASP A 194 17.86 -12.54 8.87
C ASP A 194 16.80 -11.99 7.90
N ALA A 195 15.64 -11.68 8.44
CA ALA A 195 14.55 -11.01 7.72
C ALA A 195 14.00 -9.87 8.58
N ILE A 196 13.42 -8.85 7.96
CA ILE A 196 12.69 -7.81 8.67
C ILE A 196 11.24 -8.24 8.79
N HIS A 197 10.81 -8.45 10.03
CA HIS A 197 9.43 -8.72 10.37
C HIS A 197 8.79 -7.43 10.85
N THR A 198 7.67 -7.06 10.26
CA THR A 198 6.97 -5.81 10.56
C THR A 198 5.61 -6.09 11.16
N ARG A 199 5.29 -5.41 12.26
CA ARG A 199 3.95 -5.25 12.80
C ARG A 199 3.51 -3.81 12.55
N VAL A 200 2.34 -3.64 11.95
CA VAL A 200 1.74 -2.32 11.70
C VAL A 200 0.54 -2.15 12.62
N LEU A 201 0.55 -1.10 13.43
CA LEU A 201 -0.59 -0.72 14.26
C LEU A 201 -1.27 0.49 13.63
N HIS A 202 -2.54 0.37 13.32
CA HIS A 202 -3.33 1.41 12.66
C HIS A 202 -4.04 2.28 13.68
N THR A 203 -3.79 3.59 13.65
CA THR A 203 -4.43 4.55 14.56
C THR A 203 -5.42 5.46 13.82
N VAL A 204 -6.41 5.94 14.54
CA VAL A 204 -7.45 6.84 14.02
C VAL A 204 -7.65 8.03 14.94
N ASN A 205 -8.00 9.20 14.36
CA ASN A 205 -8.27 10.45 15.09
C ASN A 205 -7.10 10.91 15.99
N LEU A 206 -5.86 10.58 15.62
CA LEU A 206 -4.64 10.98 16.30
C LEU A 206 -3.63 11.46 15.27
N GLY A 207 -3.02 12.63 15.49
CA GLY A 207 -2.02 13.20 14.58
C GLY A 207 -0.63 12.59 14.79
N GLU A 208 0.21 12.64 13.74
CA GLU A 208 1.57 12.11 13.75
C GLU A 208 2.42 12.69 14.90
N SER A 209 2.39 14.00 15.11
CA SER A 209 3.14 14.67 16.17
C SER A 209 2.71 14.27 17.59
N GLU A 210 1.44 13.96 17.77
CA GLU A 210 0.90 13.48 19.04
C GLU A 210 1.31 12.03 19.30
N ILE A 211 1.31 11.19 18.26
CA ILE A 211 1.82 9.82 18.36
C ILE A 211 3.30 9.86 18.72
N ASP A 212 4.08 10.63 17.97
CA ASP A 212 5.53 10.78 18.20
C ASP A 212 5.83 11.19 19.64
N HIS A 213 5.10 12.19 20.15
CA HIS A 213 5.24 12.65 21.54
C HIS A 213 4.95 11.53 22.57
N ARG A 214 3.90 10.71 22.33
CA ARG A 214 3.50 9.66 23.29
C ARG A 214 4.42 8.45 23.32
N ILE A 215 5.14 8.19 22.21
CA ILE A 215 6.04 7.03 22.09
C ILE A 215 7.51 7.41 21.85
N ASP A 216 7.91 8.68 22.09
CA ASP A 216 9.27 9.20 21.87
C ASP A 216 10.35 8.34 22.55
N ASP A 217 10.11 7.91 23.79
CA ASP A 217 11.01 7.04 24.52
C ASP A 217 11.21 5.68 23.85
N LEU A 218 10.19 5.14 23.19
CA LEU A 218 10.29 3.86 22.47
C LEU A 218 11.12 4.00 21.20
N PHE A 219 11.10 5.15 20.52
CA PHE A 219 11.97 5.42 19.37
C PHE A 219 13.44 5.38 19.76
N ARG A 220 13.77 5.83 20.97
CA ARG A 220 15.15 5.95 21.48
C ARG A 220 15.65 4.69 22.18
N ALA A 221 14.74 3.77 22.52
CA ALA A 221 15.06 2.64 23.42
C ALA A 221 15.95 1.55 22.79
N GLY A 222 16.12 1.52 21.46
CA GLY A 222 16.96 0.49 20.84
C GLY A 222 17.06 0.56 19.32
N GLU A 223 17.99 -0.23 18.80
CA GLU A 223 18.19 -0.37 17.34
C GLU A 223 17.34 -1.49 16.72
N ASN A 224 16.88 -2.44 17.51
CA ASN A 224 16.07 -3.57 17.08
C ASN A 224 15.12 -4.03 18.20
N PRO A 225 13.78 -3.86 18.03
CA PRO A 225 13.11 -3.38 16.82
C PRO A 225 13.20 -1.86 16.62
N LYS A 226 13.04 -1.42 15.37
CA LYS A 226 12.88 -0.01 15.01
C LYS A 226 11.39 0.34 14.89
N ILE A 227 11.05 1.58 15.22
CA ILE A 227 9.70 2.12 15.07
C ILE A 227 9.71 3.21 14.00
N ALA A 228 8.62 3.33 13.25
CA ALA A 228 8.36 4.43 12.34
C ALA A 228 6.89 4.81 12.38
N VAL A 229 6.56 6.10 12.30
CA VAL A 229 5.20 6.60 12.14
C VAL A 229 5.02 7.08 10.71
N LEU A 230 3.90 6.74 10.10
CA LEU A 230 3.55 7.10 8.73
C LEU A 230 2.13 7.64 8.71
N ALA A 231 1.99 8.93 8.41
CA ALA A 231 0.69 9.58 8.26
C ALA A 231 0.17 9.43 6.80
N HIS A 232 -1.09 9.07 6.65
CA HIS A 232 -1.76 9.00 5.36
C HIS A 232 -3.27 9.21 5.51
N GLU A 233 -3.85 10.04 4.66
CA GLU A 233 -5.31 10.24 4.48
C GLU A 233 -6.17 10.35 5.77
N GLY A 234 -5.62 10.90 6.86
CA GLY A 234 -6.34 11.04 8.14
C GLY A 234 -6.16 9.88 9.11
N LEU A 235 -5.32 8.91 8.77
CA LEU A 235 -4.83 7.82 9.60
C LEU A 235 -3.34 7.97 9.86
N CYS A 236 -2.84 7.30 10.89
CA CYS A 236 -1.42 7.12 11.12
C CYS A 236 -1.13 5.65 11.42
N ASP A 237 -0.06 5.14 10.82
CA ASP A 237 0.46 3.80 11.08
C ASP A 237 1.69 3.87 11.96
N VAL A 238 1.72 3.10 13.03
CA VAL A 238 2.93 2.85 13.81
C VAL A 238 3.51 1.51 13.36
N LYS A 239 4.64 1.55 12.66
CA LYS A 239 5.36 0.36 12.18
C LYS A 239 6.44 -0.02 13.17
N ILE A 240 6.41 -1.26 13.65
CA ILE A 240 7.42 -1.85 14.53
C ILE A 240 8.14 -2.91 13.70
N MET A 241 9.45 -2.73 13.47
CA MET A 241 10.25 -3.54 12.53
C MET A 241 11.37 -4.25 13.28
N ALA A 242 11.31 -5.57 13.38
CA ALA A 242 12.32 -6.40 14.01
C ALA A 242 13.13 -7.18 12.97
N LYS A 243 14.47 -7.09 13.03
CA LYS A 243 15.38 -7.94 12.28
C LYS A 243 15.61 -9.23 13.08
N ALA A 244 15.23 -10.38 12.51
CA ALA A 244 15.29 -11.67 13.16
C ALA A 244 15.44 -12.83 12.16
N ARG A 245 15.96 -13.98 12.61
CA ARG A 245 16.15 -15.18 11.79
C ARG A 245 14.86 -15.99 11.56
N SER A 246 13.88 -15.79 12.41
CA SER A 246 12.59 -16.48 12.33
C SER A 246 11.44 -15.64 12.85
N ALA A 247 10.23 -15.96 12.43
CA ALA A 247 9.02 -15.32 12.94
C ALA A 247 8.88 -15.43 14.47
N ARG A 248 9.32 -16.57 15.06
CA ARG A 248 9.29 -16.78 16.51
C ARG A 248 10.27 -15.85 17.26
N GLU A 249 11.45 -15.63 16.69
CA GLU A 249 12.42 -14.68 17.26
C GLU A 249 11.92 -13.25 17.10
N ALA A 250 11.38 -12.90 15.92
CA ALA A 250 10.77 -11.61 15.67
C ALA A 250 9.64 -11.31 16.66
N GLU A 251 8.76 -12.26 16.91
CA GLU A 251 7.64 -12.08 17.85
C GLU A 251 8.12 -11.74 19.26
N LYS A 252 9.22 -12.35 19.73
CA LYS A 252 9.81 -12.01 21.02
C LYS A 252 10.32 -10.57 21.11
N LEU A 253 10.75 -10.00 19.97
CA LEU A 253 11.21 -8.63 19.89
C LEU A 253 10.04 -7.66 19.71
N LEU A 254 9.06 -8.01 18.87
CA LEU A 254 7.92 -7.16 18.52
C LEU A 254 6.92 -7.03 19.67
N ALA A 255 6.56 -8.15 20.33
CA ALA A 255 5.47 -8.18 21.29
C ALA A 255 5.63 -7.20 22.48
N PRO A 256 6.79 -7.05 23.12
CA PRO A 256 6.96 -6.07 24.21
C PRO A 256 6.77 -4.63 23.74
N VAL A 257 7.28 -4.30 22.55
CA VAL A 257 7.17 -2.94 21.99
C VAL A 257 5.75 -2.68 21.52
N GLU A 258 5.08 -3.66 20.90
CA GLU A 258 3.67 -3.57 20.54
C GLU A 258 2.80 -3.31 21.78
N ALA A 259 3.02 -4.06 22.86
CA ALA A 259 2.28 -3.87 24.11
C ALA A 259 2.45 -2.46 24.68
N ALA A 260 3.69 -1.94 24.70
CA ALA A 260 3.99 -0.60 25.15
C ALA A 260 3.34 0.50 24.25
N VAL A 261 3.34 0.31 22.92
CA VAL A 261 2.66 1.23 22.00
C VAL A 261 1.15 1.20 22.22
N ARG A 262 0.56 0.01 22.37
CA ARG A 262 -0.89 -0.14 22.63
C ARG A 262 -1.33 0.52 23.95
N GLU A 263 -0.52 0.43 24.98
CA GLU A 263 -0.77 1.10 26.27
C GLU A 263 -0.78 2.62 26.10
N ARG A 264 0.23 3.20 25.44
CA ARG A 264 0.35 4.66 25.27
C ARG A 264 -0.66 5.27 24.28
N LEU A 265 -1.14 4.46 23.34
CA LEU A 265 -2.12 4.87 22.32
C LEU A 265 -3.48 4.21 22.54
N GLU A 266 -3.80 3.86 23.79
CA GLU A 266 -5.08 3.25 24.16
C GLU A 266 -6.27 4.09 23.67
N GLY A 267 -7.29 3.42 23.10
CA GLY A 267 -8.48 4.07 22.53
C GLY A 267 -8.28 4.75 21.17
N PHE A 268 -7.08 4.62 20.56
CA PHE A 268 -6.79 5.14 19.22
C PHE A 268 -6.38 4.05 18.21
N ILE A 269 -5.91 2.88 18.65
CA ILE A 269 -5.51 1.78 17.78
C ILE A 269 -6.74 0.93 17.44
N PHE A 270 -7.18 0.98 16.18
CA PHE A 270 -8.34 0.22 15.72
C PHE A 270 -8.00 -1.16 15.15
N GLY A 271 -6.76 -1.42 14.83
CA GLY A 271 -6.36 -2.68 14.23
C GLY A 271 -4.87 -2.82 14.04
N ALA A 272 -4.48 -3.96 13.48
CA ALA A 272 -3.11 -4.26 13.11
C ALA A 272 -3.05 -4.93 11.72
N ASP A 273 -1.93 -4.75 11.03
CA ASP A 273 -1.53 -5.40 9.79
C ASP A 273 -2.55 -5.22 8.64
N ARG A 274 -3.47 -6.17 8.43
CA ARG A 274 -4.45 -6.14 7.33
C ARG A 274 -5.82 -5.62 7.73
N THR A 275 -5.98 -5.18 8.96
CA THR A 275 -7.29 -4.72 9.46
C THR A 275 -7.57 -3.31 8.92
N SER A 276 -8.64 -3.13 8.16
CA SER A 276 -9.11 -1.79 7.77
C SER A 276 -10.03 -1.20 8.84
N LEU A 277 -10.18 0.14 8.83
CA LEU A 277 -11.05 0.85 9.78
C LEU A 277 -12.51 0.42 9.63
N GLU A 278 -12.97 0.26 8.39
CA GLU A 278 -14.33 -0.21 8.08
C GLU A 278 -14.57 -1.62 8.63
N ALA A 279 -13.59 -2.51 8.46
CA ALA A 279 -13.69 -3.87 9.02
C ALA A 279 -13.74 -3.87 10.53
N ALA A 280 -12.96 -2.99 11.18
CA ALA A 280 -12.99 -2.84 12.64
C ALA A 280 -14.34 -2.29 13.15
N VAL A 281 -14.95 -1.32 12.44
CA VAL A 281 -16.31 -0.82 12.73
C VAL A 281 -17.32 -1.95 12.61
N HIS A 282 -17.31 -2.69 11.49
CA HIS A 282 -18.23 -3.82 11.30
C HIS A 282 -18.06 -4.91 12.36
N ALA A 283 -16.83 -5.23 12.74
CA ALA A 283 -16.55 -6.23 13.76
C ALA A 283 -17.21 -5.86 15.11
N LEU A 284 -17.05 -4.59 15.54
CA LEU A 284 -17.68 -4.11 16.79
C LEU A 284 -19.21 -4.11 16.70
N LEU A 285 -19.79 -3.65 15.60
CA LEU A 285 -21.25 -3.64 15.41
C LEU A 285 -21.81 -5.08 15.44
N GLN A 286 -21.20 -6.00 14.68
CA GLN A 286 -21.67 -7.38 14.58
C GLN A 286 -21.52 -8.15 15.90
N ALA A 287 -20.39 -7.96 16.60
CA ALA A 287 -20.17 -8.60 17.90
C ALA A 287 -21.22 -8.21 18.96
N ASN A 288 -21.80 -7.00 18.81
CA ASN A 288 -22.78 -6.45 19.74
C ASN A 288 -24.22 -6.46 19.18
N GLY A 289 -24.46 -7.11 18.04
CA GLY A 289 -25.79 -7.18 17.41
C GLY A 289 -26.35 -5.81 17.00
N LYS A 290 -25.47 -4.86 16.66
CA LYS A 290 -25.83 -3.48 16.31
C LYS A 290 -25.75 -3.24 14.81
N THR A 291 -26.53 -2.24 14.38
CA THR A 291 -26.60 -1.82 12.98
C THR A 291 -26.29 -0.33 12.83
N ILE A 292 -25.83 0.08 11.64
CA ILE A 292 -25.53 1.47 11.33
C ILE A 292 -26.16 1.89 10.01
N GLY A 293 -26.63 3.15 9.95
CA GLY A 293 -27.03 3.88 8.77
C GLY A 293 -26.19 5.14 8.57
N VAL A 294 -26.23 5.73 7.38
CA VAL A 294 -25.51 6.97 7.09
C VAL A 294 -26.40 8.02 6.43
N ALA A 295 -26.14 9.30 6.74
CA ALA A 295 -26.69 10.46 6.06
C ALA A 295 -25.55 11.34 5.56
N GLU A 296 -25.35 11.41 4.25
CA GLU A 296 -24.20 12.08 3.67
C GLU A 296 -24.60 13.32 2.85
N SER A 297 -23.91 14.44 3.11
CA SER A 297 -23.99 15.61 2.27
C SER A 297 -22.65 15.81 1.55
N CYS A 298 -21.69 16.48 2.18
CA CYS A 298 -20.42 16.81 1.54
C CYS A 298 -19.55 15.60 1.16
N THR A 299 -19.70 14.45 1.81
CA THR A 299 -18.96 13.20 1.51
C THR A 299 -19.53 12.44 0.32
N GLY A 300 -20.78 12.74 -0.11
CA GLY A 300 -21.33 12.30 -1.38
C GLY A 300 -21.47 10.78 -1.58
N GLY A 301 -21.68 10.00 -0.53
CA GLY A 301 -21.81 8.55 -0.58
C GLY A 301 -20.52 7.78 -0.28
N ARG A 302 -19.41 8.46 0.05
CA ARG A 302 -18.11 7.82 0.31
C ARG A 302 -18.10 6.98 1.59
N ILE A 303 -18.86 7.38 2.63
CA ILE A 303 -18.97 6.58 3.87
C ILE A 303 -19.73 5.29 3.60
N ALA A 304 -20.85 5.37 2.87
CA ALA A 304 -21.60 4.19 2.45
C ALA A 304 -20.75 3.27 1.57
N ALA A 305 -20.01 3.84 0.60
CA ALA A 305 -19.12 3.08 -0.27
C ALA A 305 -18.00 2.37 0.53
N ALA A 306 -17.38 3.05 1.49
CA ALA A 306 -16.34 2.47 2.35
C ALA A 306 -16.91 1.30 3.19
N LEU A 307 -18.06 1.45 3.83
CA LEU A 307 -18.70 0.40 4.60
C LEU A 307 -19.09 -0.80 3.72
N THR A 308 -19.63 -0.57 2.53
CA THR A 308 -20.05 -1.65 1.62
C THR A 308 -18.90 -2.39 0.96
N ALA A 309 -17.69 -1.83 0.95
CA ALA A 309 -16.49 -2.49 0.43
C ALA A 309 -16.06 -3.72 1.25
N VAL A 310 -16.52 -3.83 2.51
CA VAL A 310 -16.18 -4.95 3.39
C VAL A 310 -17.11 -6.14 3.12
N PRO A 311 -16.60 -7.34 2.79
CA PRO A 311 -17.42 -8.53 2.63
C PRO A 311 -18.26 -8.83 3.90
N GLY A 312 -19.56 -9.06 3.74
CA GLY A 312 -20.46 -9.33 4.85
C GLY A 312 -20.99 -8.08 5.57
N SER A 313 -20.78 -6.89 5.03
CA SER A 313 -21.25 -5.60 5.56
C SER A 313 -22.76 -5.54 5.76
N SER A 314 -23.56 -6.24 4.94
CA SER A 314 -25.03 -6.25 5.04
C SER A 314 -25.59 -6.75 6.39
N ARG A 315 -24.77 -7.39 7.21
CA ARG A 315 -25.16 -7.82 8.55
C ARG A 315 -25.23 -6.66 9.56
N SER A 316 -24.56 -5.55 9.30
CA SER A 316 -24.49 -4.40 10.21
C SER A 316 -24.73 -3.04 9.53
N PHE A 317 -24.53 -2.91 8.21
CA PHE A 317 -24.87 -1.70 7.46
C PHE A 317 -26.18 -1.89 6.71
N LEU A 318 -27.22 -1.11 7.07
CA LEU A 318 -28.56 -1.27 6.48
C LEU A 318 -28.80 -0.35 5.29
N GLY A 319 -28.08 0.78 5.20
CA GLY A 319 -28.26 1.71 4.09
C GLY A 319 -27.75 3.12 4.37
N GLY A 320 -27.87 3.98 3.35
CA GLY A 320 -27.45 5.37 3.43
C GLY A 320 -28.30 6.28 2.57
N ILE A 321 -28.42 7.54 3.00
CA ILE A 321 -29.14 8.62 2.31
C ILE A 321 -28.14 9.70 1.94
N VAL A 322 -27.96 9.96 0.64
CA VAL A 322 -27.15 11.08 0.15
C VAL A 322 -28.04 12.30 0.03
N ALA A 323 -28.08 13.10 1.09
CA ALA A 323 -28.90 14.31 1.20
C ALA A 323 -28.09 15.56 0.78
N TYR A 324 -27.75 15.65 -0.52
CA TYR A 324 -26.89 16.73 -1.03
C TYR A 324 -27.63 18.06 -1.07
N ASP A 325 -28.84 18.07 -1.60
CA ASP A 325 -29.72 19.23 -1.61
C ASP A 325 -30.48 19.38 -0.29
N ASN A 326 -30.90 20.63 0.05
CA ASN A 326 -31.66 20.90 1.28
C ASN A 326 -33.05 20.27 1.21
N ALA A 327 -33.69 20.21 0.04
CA ALA A 327 -34.98 19.53 -0.10
C ALA A 327 -34.91 18.04 0.27
N VAL A 328 -33.78 17.36 -0.01
CA VAL A 328 -33.55 15.96 0.40
C VAL A 328 -33.35 15.87 1.91
N LYS A 329 -32.63 16.85 2.52
CA LYS A 329 -32.49 16.89 4.00
C LYS A 329 -33.85 17.01 4.68
N VAL A 330 -34.74 17.86 4.13
CA VAL A 330 -36.11 18.03 4.65
C VAL A 330 -36.95 16.79 4.39
N GLY A 331 -37.05 16.35 3.13
CA GLY A 331 -37.98 15.30 2.71
C GLY A 331 -37.60 13.90 3.23
N GLU A 332 -36.32 13.55 3.18
CA GLU A 332 -35.88 12.20 3.53
C GLU A 332 -35.37 12.06 4.96
N LEU A 333 -34.78 13.10 5.53
CA LEU A 333 -34.19 13.05 6.87
C LEU A 333 -34.98 13.84 7.92
N GLY A 334 -36.08 14.51 7.52
CA GLY A 334 -36.92 15.27 8.43
C GLY A 334 -36.24 16.49 9.08
N VAL A 335 -35.19 17.01 8.46
CA VAL A 335 -34.57 18.29 8.90
C VAL A 335 -35.59 19.41 8.70
N SER A 336 -35.89 20.16 9.77
CA SER A 336 -36.89 21.24 9.63
C SER A 336 -36.36 22.40 8.78
N GLU A 337 -37.23 23.03 7.96
CA GLU A 337 -36.85 24.22 7.22
C GLU A 337 -36.35 25.34 8.18
N SER A 338 -36.96 25.48 9.34
CA SER A 338 -36.52 26.44 10.35
C SER A 338 -35.11 26.18 10.88
N THR A 339 -34.65 24.91 10.92
CA THR A 339 -33.26 24.57 11.25
C THR A 339 -32.32 25.05 10.16
N LEU A 340 -32.69 24.82 8.90
CA LEU A 340 -31.89 25.26 7.75
C LEU A 340 -31.83 26.78 7.64
N ASP A 341 -32.94 27.45 7.84
CA ASP A 341 -33.03 28.92 7.77
C ASP A 341 -32.19 29.59 8.87
N ARG A 342 -32.24 29.06 10.10
CA ARG A 342 -31.57 29.64 11.27
C ARG A 342 -30.09 29.33 11.33
N PHE A 343 -29.71 28.10 11.07
CA PHE A 343 -28.36 27.60 11.30
C PHE A 343 -27.61 27.28 10.00
N GLY A 344 -28.34 27.18 8.88
CA GLY A 344 -27.78 26.78 7.58
C GLY A 344 -27.55 25.28 7.46
N ALA A 345 -27.27 24.85 6.23
CA ALA A 345 -27.01 23.45 5.92
C ALA A 345 -25.75 22.86 6.61
N VAL A 346 -24.76 23.73 6.90
CA VAL A 346 -23.49 23.35 7.52
C VAL A 346 -23.49 23.87 8.95
N SER A 347 -23.98 23.05 9.87
CA SER A 347 -24.10 23.36 11.31
C SER A 347 -24.23 22.08 12.13
N GLU A 348 -24.03 22.20 13.42
CA GLU A 348 -24.25 21.14 14.39
C GLU A 348 -25.70 20.65 14.40
N GLU A 349 -26.64 21.61 14.38
CA GLU A 349 -28.07 21.35 14.44
C GLU A 349 -28.53 20.58 13.21
N THR A 350 -28.03 20.95 12.01
CA THR A 350 -28.35 20.22 10.79
C THR A 350 -27.74 18.83 10.78
N ALA A 351 -26.47 18.68 11.17
CA ALA A 351 -25.85 17.36 11.27
C ALA A 351 -26.57 16.43 12.24
N THR A 352 -26.95 16.97 13.41
CA THR A 352 -27.72 16.27 14.45
C THR A 352 -29.09 15.82 13.95
N ALA A 353 -29.82 16.72 13.28
CA ALA A 353 -31.12 16.38 12.69
C ALA A 353 -30.99 15.31 11.60
N MET A 354 -29.96 15.41 10.73
CA MET A 354 -29.68 14.42 9.71
C MET A 354 -29.36 13.04 10.30
N ALA A 355 -28.54 12.96 11.36
CA ALA A 355 -28.19 11.69 12.02
C ALA A 355 -29.42 11.03 12.64
N ARG A 356 -30.26 11.80 13.35
CA ARG A 356 -31.51 11.31 13.93
C ARG A 356 -32.44 10.79 12.84
N GLY A 357 -32.68 11.60 11.80
CA GLY A 357 -33.55 11.21 10.70
C GLY A 357 -33.08 9.94 9.98
N ALA A 358 -31.78 9.78 9.77
CA ALA A 358 -31.22 8.56 9.17
C ALA A 358 -31.42 7.34 10.08
N ARG A 359 -31.18 7.46 11.38
CA ARG A 359 -31.37 6.36 12.31
C ARG A 359 -32.84 5.90 12.34
N GLU A 360 -33.78 6.83 12.42
CA GLU A 360 -35.21 6.54 12.45
C GLU A 360 -35.71 5.97 11.11
N ARG A 361 -35.32 6.59 10.00
CA ARG A 361 -35.75 6.17 8.65
C ARG A 361 -35.25 4.78 8.27
N LEU A 362 -34.00 4.46 8.63
CA LEU A 362 -33.36 3.18 8.32
C LEU A 362 -33.57 2.12 9.41
N GLY A 363 -34.11 2.48 10.56
CA GLY A 363 -34.34 1.55 11.67
C GLY A 363 -33.04 0.96 12.24
N THR A 364 -31.96 1.76 12.27
CA THR A 364 -30.64 1.32 12.73
C THR A 364 -30.40 1.64 14.20
N SER A 365 -29.45 0.93 14.83
CA SER A 365 -29.00 1.25 16.21
C SER A 365 -28.21 2.55 16.24
N TYR A 366 -27.37 2.75 15.23
CA TYR A 366 -26.50 3.92 15.05
C TYR A 366 -26.77 4.58 13.71
N ALA A 367 -26.61 5.89 13.66
CA ALA A 367 -26.49 6.60 12.38
C ALA A 367 -25.41 7.64 12.47
N ILE A 368 -24.63 7.81 11.39
CA ILE A 368 -23.69 8.94 11.25
C ILE A 368 -24.12 9.86 10.14
N ALA A 369 -24.10 11.17 10.41
CA ALA A 369 -24.34 12.20 9.43
C ALA A 369 -23.09 13.05 9.19
N THR A 370 -22.97 13.56 7.96
CA THR A 370 -21.94 14.53 7.56
C THR A 370 -22.55 15.66 6.76
N THR A 371 -22.23 16.91 7.13
CA THR A 371 -22.53 18.10 6.33
C THR A 371 -21.35 19.07 6.39
N GLY A 372 -21.01 19.72 5.27
CA GLY A 372 -19.80 20.54 5.24
C GLY A 372 -19.55 21.23 3.89
N ILE A 373 -18.49 22.02 3.86
CA ILE A 373 -18.03 22.78 2.69
C ILE A 373 -16.74 22.17 2.17
N ALA A 374 -16.85 21.31 1.15
CA ALA A 374 -15.70 20.63 0.59
C ALA A 374 -14.85 21.52 -0.34
N GLY A 375 -15.40 22.67 -0.79
CA GLY A 375 -14.74 23.59 -1.70
C GLY A 375 -14.88 23.18 -3.19
N PRO A 376 -14.23 23.95 -4.13
CA PRO A 376 -13.39 25.14 -3.83
C PRO A 376 -14.19 26.34 -3.36
N ASP A 377 -15.48 26.44 -3.71
CA ASP A 377 -16.39 27.55 -3.41
C ASP A 377 -17.31 27.27 -2.21
N GLY A 378 -18.10 28.26 -1.79
CA GLY A 378 -19.15 28.11 -0.77
C GLY A 378 -18.68 28.38 0.66
N GLY A 379 -17.42 28.78 0.87
CA GLY A 379 -16.90 29.18 2.18
C GLY A 379 -17.20 30.64 2.52
N SER A 380 -17.30 30.95 3.80
CA SER A 380 -17.30 32.28 4.38
C SER A 380 -16.26 32.37 5.51
N GLU A 381 -16.08 33.58 6.07
CA GLU A 381 -15.18 33.74 7.22
C GLU A 381 -15.64 32.93 8.43
N GLU A 382 -16.95 32.84 8.68
CA GLU A 382 -17.53 32.06 9.78
C GLU A 382 -17.58 30.56 9.48
N LYS A 383 -17.75 30.16 8.21
CA LYS A 383 -17.84 28.78 7.73
C LYS A 383 -16.84 28.57 6.59
N PRO A 384 -15.56 28.40 6.88
CA PRO A 384 -14.53 28.30 5.85
C PRO A 384 -14.65 27.01 5.02
N VAL A 385 -14.07 27.01 3.82
CA VAL A 385 -13.85 25.79 3.05
C VAL A 385 -13.04 24.79 3.89
N GLY A 386 -13.48 23.54 3.92
CA GLY A 386 -12.93 22.47 4.74
C GLY A 386 -13.70 22.22 6.03
N LEU A 387 -14.59 23.10 6.46
CA LEU A 387 -15.45 22.86 7.63
C LEU A 387 -16.43 21.72 7.35
N VAL A 388 -16.37 20.69 8.18
CA VAL A 388 -17.30 19.56 8.16
C VAL A 388 -17.82 19.31 9.58
N TRP A 389 -19.14 19.25 9.70
CA TRP A 389 -19.86 18.80 10.87
C TRP A 389 -20.23 17.32 10.72
N PHE A 390 -20.09 16.60 11.83
CA PHE A 390 -20.43 15.19 11.98
C PHE A 390 -21.39 15.07 13.15
N ALA A 391 -22.35 14.17 13.07
CA ALA A 391 -23.15 13.78 14.22
C ALA A 391 -23.37 12.27 14.22
N ILE A 392 -23.22 11.62 15.37
CA ILE A 392 -23.56 10.22 15.55
C ILE A 392 -24.76 10.17 16.48
N ASP A 393 -25.86 9.59 15.98
CA ASP A 393 -26.98 9.17 16.84
C ASP A 393 -26.74 7.72 17.26
N ALA A 394 -26.43 7.53 18.53
CA ALA A 394 -26.12 6.26 19.13
C ALA A 394 -27.29 5.81 20.04
N GLU A 395 -28.26 5.11 19.45
CA GLU A 395 -29.47 4.64 20.17
C GLU A 395 -30.24 5.77 20.84
N GLY A 396 -30.24 6.97 20.26
CA GLY A 396 -30.90 8.19 20.78
C GLY A 396 -29.98 9.16 21.51
N GLU A 397 -28.76 8.75 21.86
CA GLU A 397 -27.72 9.63 22.39
C GLU A 397 -26.94 10.29 21.25
N MET A 398 -26.90 11.64 21.25
CA MET A 398 -26.30 12.41 20.17
C MET A 398 -24.88 12.86 20.49
N HIS A 399 -23.95 12.59 19.53
CA HIS A 399 -22.54 12.94 19.64
C HIS A 399 -22.13 13.79 18.44
N PRO A 400 -22.17 15.15 18.54
CA PRO A 400 -21.73 16.04 17.50
C PRO A 400 -20.21 16.25 17.55
N TYR A 401 -19.59 16.45 16.37
CA TYR A 401 -18.19 16.77 16.19
C TYR A 401 -18.05 17.72 15.01
N HIS A 402 -16.96 18.50 14.96
CA HIS A 402 -16.60 19.23 13.75
C HIS A 402 -15.08 19.22 13.56
N PHE A 403 -14.69 19.43 12.32
CA PHE A 403 -13.29 19.58 11.94
C PHE A 403 -13.14 20.48 10.72
N ASN A 404 -12.02 21.21 10.65
CA ASN A 404 -11.69 22.04 9.49
C ASN A 404 -10.52 21.40 8.73
N PHE A 405 -10.82 20.74 7.61
CA PHE A 405 -9.85 20.05 6.78
C PHE A 405 -9.14 21.01 5.84
N ARG A 406 -7.86 20.76 5.57
CA ARG A 406 -7.08 21.43 4.54
C ARG A 406 -7.01 20.58 3.29
N GLY A 407 -6.86 21.20 2.12
CA GLY A 407 -6.69 20.53 0.84
C GLY A 407 -7.80 20.82 -0.14
N ASP A 408 -7.77 20.16 -1.30
CA ASP A 408 -8.81 20.23 -2.30
C ASP A 408 -10.09 19.48 -1.89
N ARG A 409 -11.12 19.60 -2.71
CA ARG A 409 -12.41 18.95 -2.48
C ARG A 409 -12.32 17.46 -2.23
N ASP A 410 -11.49 16.74 -3.00
CA ASP A 410 -11.33 15.32 -2.90
C ASP A 410 -10.62 14.91 -1.59
N ALA A 411 -9.60 15.66 -1.19
CA ALA A 411 -8.90 15.47 0.09
C ALA A 411 -9.84 15.73 1.29
N VAL A 412 -10.68 16.79 1.24
CA VAL A 412 -11.68 17.07 2.28
C VAL A 412 -12.66 15.90 2.39
N GLN A 413 -13.20 15.42 1.27
CA GLN A 413 -14.16 14.32 1.25
C GLN A 413 -13.57 13.01 1.79
N ARG A 414 -12.34 12.63 1.36
CA ARG A 414 -11.66 11.42 1.86
C ARG A 414 -11.39 11.50 3.36
N ARG A 415 -10.79 12.60 3.82
CA ARG A 415 -10.47 12.78 5.24
C ARG A 415 -11.72 12.84 6.11
N ALA A 416 -12.80 13.47 5.64
CA ALA A 416 -14.08 13.49 6.33
C ALA A 416 -14.67 12.08 6.45
N THR A 417 -14.55 11.25 5.41
CA THR A 417 -15.00 9.85 5.43
C THR A 417 -14.25 9.04 6.50
N VAL A 418 -12.92 9.12 6.51
CA VAL A 418 -12.07 8.43 7.50
C VAL A 418 -12.37 8.93 8.91
N MET A 419 -12.49 10.25 9.10
CA MET A 419 -12.78 10.86 10.39
C MET A 419 -14.15 10.41 10.94
N ALA A 420 -15.17 10.35 10.07
CA ALA A 420 -16.51 9.86 10.40
C ALA A 420 -16.47 8.42 10.95
N LEU A 421 -15.82 7.53 10.21
CA LEU A 421 -15.65 6.13 10.62
C LEU A 421 -14.84 6.01 11.91
N GLY A 422 -13.83 6.87 12.07
CA GLY A 422 -13.00 6.94 13.27
C GLY A 422 -13.80 7.35 14.52
N PHE A 423 -14.69 8.32 14.39
CA PHE A 423 -15.58 8.70 15.49
C PHE A 423 -16.54 7.56 15.86
N VAL A 424 -17.12 6.88 14.85
CA VAL A 424 -17.97 5.71 15.08
C VAL A 424 -17.20 4.61 15.79
N TRP A 425 -16.01 4.25 15.30
CA TRP A 425 -15.19 3.21 15.90
C TRP A 425 -14.83 3.53 17.35
N ARG A 426 -14.39 4.75 17.63
CA ARG A 426 -14.03 5.17 19.01
C ARG A 426 -15.24 5.15 19.96
N LEU A 427 -16.41 5.56 19.49
CA LEU A 427 -17.62 5.50 20.28
C LEU A 427 -18.00 4.06 20.61
N LEU A 428 -18.00 3.18 19.61
CA LEU A 428 -18.28 1.76 19.80
C LEU A 428 -17.24 1.11 20.71
N ASN A 429 -15.95 1.37 20.49
CA ASN A 429 -14.88 0.82 21.31
C ASN A 429 -15.01 1.21 22.78
N ARG A 430 -15.34 2.48 23.09
CA ARG A 430 -15.56 2.93 24.47
C ARG A 430 -16.80 2.32 25.15
N ARG A 431 -17.82 1.95 24.37
CA ARG A 431 -19.05 1.36 24.91
C ARG A 431 -18.96 -0.14 25.16
N PHE A 432 -18.09 -0.83 24.41
CA PHE A 432 -18.04 -2.30 24.38
C PHE A 432 -16.66 -2.87 24.76
N SER A 433 -15.66 -2.04 25.08
CA SER A 433 -14.41 -2.43 25.72
C SER A 433 -14.57 -2.41 27.25
#